data_b63438f9b65713f271a07cef69427bb5
#
_entry.id   b63438f9b65713f271a07cef69427bb5
#
_cell.length_a   1.000
_cell.length_b   1.000
_cell.length_c   1.000
_cell.angle_alpha   90.00
_cell.angle_beta   90.00
_cell.angle_gamma   90.00
#
_symmetry.space_group_name_H-M   'P 1'
#
loop_
_entity.id
_entity.type
_entity.pdbx_description
1 polymer ?
#
loop_
_entity_poly.entity_id
_entity_poly.type
_entity_poly.pdbx_seq_one_letter_code
_entity_poly.pdbx_strand_id
1 'polypeptide(L)'
;YTLVNGVKIPSPDNKNRFVPLDIFPSEMLDRLEVTKSLTANMEGDGIGGAVNLIMKDAPSERQFTANLPTGYNAMYFGRDFQSFNRGGIVKKSPYEALGKPEDYKVTMEDFTTSNLRMKWKKPLPDLTAGLSYGDRFFDDKLGVMLAGSFLSTSRGKESRLYYQPGTSHNGIEYRNYSSEQTRIGVHAKLDYSLNDNHKLTWYNGYMDMSEAEVRDGEDEKERAVRMRWNHQYIINSTLKGEHLFLSGGALRLNWSAVLSKAFSETPDNAEIYLLGSHVSTTDAAKRRWEHNSDKDKAGYVDLAYKLKLDGGAILDFSAGGMYRDKKRDSFFNEYTFNSATGSKNPQYINKDWFNFDEIQFVPRPYGNIGDPLNYDATEKIGAGYGMVKYTLKEWELIAG
;
A
#
# COMPACT_ATOMS: atom_id res chain seq x y z
N TYR A 1 4.07 2.67 -13.34
CA TYR A 1 3.95 1.49 -12.49
C TYR A 1 5.18 1.28 -11.62
N THR A 2 5.05 0.45 -10.57
CA THR A 2 6.10 0.21 -9.59
C THR A 2 6.70 -1.19 -9.77
N LEU A 3 8.03 -1.25 -9.77
CA LEU A 3 8.81 -2.47 -9.83
C LEU A 3 9.60 -2.67 -8.53
N VAL A 4 9.87 -3.90 -8.16
CA VAL A 4 10.84 -4.29 -7.13
C VAL A 4 11.88 -5.19 -7.79
N ASN A 5 13.13 -4.77 -7.78
CA ASN A 5 14.24 -5.46 -8.47
C ASN A 5 13.90 -5.78 -9.95
N GLY A 6 13.24 -4.86 -10.65
CA GLY A 6 12.90 -5.00 -12.07
C GLY A 6 11.62 -5.83 -12.34
N VAL A 7 10.89 -6.24 -11.32
CA VAL A 7 9.65 -7.04 -11.47
C VAL A 7 8.47 -6.24 -10.96
N LYS A 8 7.39 -6.20 -11.74
CA LYS A 8 6.16 -5.50 -11.36
C LYS A 8 5.49 -6.16 -10.16
N ILE A 9 5.02 -5.33 -9.24
CA ILE A 9 4.29 -5.77 -8.04
C ILE A 9 2.82 -5.35 -8.10
N PRO A 10 1.90 -6.13 -7.48
CA PRO A 10 0.49 -5.78 -7.41
C PRO A 10 0.26 -4.56 -6.52
N SER A 11 -0.87 -3.89 -6.74
CA SER A 11 -1.29 -2.71 -5.98
C SER A 11 -2.26 -3.10 -4.87
N PRO A 12 -2.07 -2.62 -3.63
CA PRO A 12 -3.06 -2.75 -2.57
C PRO A 12 -4.24 -1.77 -2.75
N ASP A 13 -4.10 -0.73 -3.55
CA ASP A 13 -5.15 0.27 -3.77
C ASP A 13 -6.34 -0.30 -4.56
N ASN A 14 -7.56 0.03 -4.14
CA ASN A 14 -8.78 -0.50 -4.76
C ASN A 14 -9.28 0.32 -5.96
N LYS A 15 -8.89 1.59 -6.08
CA LYS A 15 -9.38 2.52 -7.11
C LYS A 15 -8.33 2.82 -8.17
N ASN A 16 -7.16 3.28 -7.75
CA ASN A 16 -6.16 3.88 -8.65
C ASN A 16 -5.08 2.90 -9.09
N ARG A 17 -5.04 1.70 -8.54
CA ARG A 17 -4.06 0.64 -8.86
C ARG A 17 -2.59 1.12 -8.76
N PHE A 18 -2.31 2.11 -7.94
CA PHE A 18 -0.94 2.53 -7.65
C PHE A 18 -0.39 1.82 -6.41
N VAL A 19 0.90 1.70 -6.34
CA VAL A 19 1.60 1.18 -5.16
C VAL A 19 2.12 2.35 -4.35
N PRO A 20 1.67 2.55 -3.10
CA PRO A 20 2.20 3.60 -2.25
C PRO A 20 3.69 3.35 -1.98
N LEU A 21 4.55 4.29 -2.37
CA LEU A 21 6.00 4.11 -2.18
C LEU A 21 6.43 4.20 -0.72
N ASP A 22 5.61 4.84 0.11
CA ASP A 22 5.83 4.97 1.55
C ASP A 22 5.65 3.66 2.34
N ILE A 23 5.09 2.61 1.73
CA ILE A 23 5.06 1.27 2.33
C ILE A 23 6.47 0.64 2.39
N PHE A 24 7.40 1.09 1.53
CA PHE A 24 8.76 0.55 1.46
C PHE A 24 9.70 1.32 2.40
N PRO A 25 10.28 0.66 3.43
CA PRO A 25 11.26 1.29 4.28
C PRO A 25 12.53 1.66 3.52
N SER A 26 13.01 2.90 3.71
CA SER A 26 14.24 3.40 3.06
C SER A 26 15.48 2.58 3.44
N GLU A 27 15.48 2.02 4.64
CA GLU A 27 16.58 1.20 5.18
C GLU A 27 16.83 -0.09 4.38
N MET A 28 15.81 -0.55 3.64
CA MET A 28 15.88 -1.77 2.82
C MET A 28 16.27 -1.49 1.37
N LEU A 29 16.21 -0.22 0.96
CA LEU A 29 16.50 0.20 -0.41
C LEU A 29 18.00 0.46 -0.61
N ASP A 30 18.51 0.07 -1.76
CA ASP A 30 19.79 0.51 -2.28
C ASP A 30 19.60 1.83 -3.05
N ARG A 31 18.70 1.84 -4.04
CA ARG A 31 18.40 3.01 -4.86
C ARG A 31 17.03 2.94 -5.51
N LEU A 32 16.60 4.08 -6.04
CA LEU A 32 15.42 4.23 -6.89
C LEU A 32 15.88 4.50 -8.33
N GLU A 33 15.31 3.77 -9.28
CA GLU A 33 15.49 3.98 -10.70
C GLU A 33 14.18 4.45 -11.31
N VAL A 34 14.21 5.60 -11.99
CA VAL A 34 13.02 6.18 -12.64
C VAL A 34 13.21 6.16 -14.15
N THR A 35 12.36 5.43 -14.85
CA THR A 35 12.33 5.36 -16.30
C THR A 35 11.14 6.17 -16.81
N LYS A 36 11.40 7.25 -17.54
CA LYS A 36 10.37 8.16 -18.08
C LYS A 36 9.84 7.73 -19.45
N SER A 37 10.68 7.04 -20.22
CA SER A 37 10.34 6.54 -21.56
C SER A 37 10.47 5.03 -21.58
N LEU A 38 9.41 4.33 -21.97
CA LEU A 38 9.42 2.88 -22.04
C LEU A 38 10.21 2.39 -23.25
N THR A 39 10.92 1.28 -23.07
CA THR A 39 11.55 0.51 -24.14
C THR A 39 10.74 -0.76 -24.41
N ALA A 40 10.95 -1.43 -25.56
CA ALA A 40 10.16 -2.56 -26.00
C ALA A 40 10.14 -3.75 -25.01
N ASN A 41 11.14 -3.88 -24.16
CA ASN A 41 11.24 -4.92 -23.13
C ASN A 41 10.47 -4.59 -21.83
N MET A 42 9.79 -3.45 -21.77
CA MET A 42 9.00 -3.02 -20.61
C MET A 42 7.52 -3.24 -20.86
N GLU A 43 6.75 -3.44 -19.78
CA GLU A 43 5.29 -3.58 -19.89
C GLU A 43 4.63 -2.29 -20.37
N GLY A 44 3.75 -2.38 -21.36
CA GLY A 44 3.17 -1.22 -22.07
C GLY A 44 2.14 -0.41 -21.27
N ASP A 45 1.78 -0.80 -20.06
CA ASP A 45 0.82 -0.08 -19.21
C ASP A 45 1.44 1.07 -18.39
N GLY A 46 2.72 1.35 -18.62
CA GLY A 46 3.48 2.41 -17.94
C GLY A 46 3.41 3.78 -18.60
N ILE A 47 2.23 4.29 -18.94
CA ILE A 47 2.03 5.57 -19.67
C ILE A 47 2.81 6.74 -19.03
N GLY A 48 2.89 6.80 -17.71
CA GLY A 48 3.63 7.82 -16.94
C GLY A 48 5.07 7.42 -16.58
N GLY A 49 5.56 6.28 -17.04
CA GLY A 49 6.88 5.74 -16.70
C GLY A 49 6.86 4.64 -15.65
N ALA A 50 8.04 4.21 -15.23
CA ALA A 50 8.25 3.17 -14.24
C ALA A 50 9.17 3.63 -13.12
N VAL A 51 8.85 3.24 -11.88
CA VAL A 51 9.71 3.41 -10.70
C VAL A 51 10.15 2.03 -10.24
N ASN A 52 11.45 1.78 -10.26
CA ASN A 52 12.04 0.52 -9.85
C ASN A 52 12.75 0.69 -8.51
N LEU A 53 12.28 -0.03 -7.51
CA LEU A 53 12.85 -0.08 -6.17
C LEU A 53 13.93 -1.17 -6.17
N ILE A 54 15.18 -0.79 -6.15
CA ILE A 54 16.29 -1.73 -6.02
C ILE A 54 16.56 -1.97 -4.55
N MET A 55 16.36 -3.21 -4.13
CA MET A 55 16.62 -3.64 -2.76
C MET A 55 18.10 -3.97 -2.57
N LYS A 56 18.62 -3.75 -1.36
CA LYS A 56 20.01 -4.03 -1.00
C LYS A 56 20.42 -5.45 -1.37
N ASP A 57 21.64 -5.58 -1.86
CA ASP A 57 22.32 -6.83 -2.18
C ASP A 57 23.31 -7.24 -1.08
N ALA A 58 23.71 -8.51 -1.10
CA ALA A 58 24.80 -8.98 -0.25
C ALA A 58 26.09 -8.22 -0.60
N PRO A 59 26.74 -7.55 0.37
CA PRO A 59 27.99 -6.86 0.17
C PRO A 59 29.15 -7.85 -0.07
N SER A 60 30.29 -7.34 -0.58
CA SER A 60 31.49 -8.14 -0.76
C SER A 60 32.16 -8.58 0.55
N GLU A 61 31.99 -7.78 1.60
CA GLU A 61 32.49 -8.05 2.94
C GLU A 61 31.34 -8.08 3.93
N ARG A 62 31.51 -8.84 5.03
CA ARG A 62 30.51 -8.89 6.09
C ARG A 62 30.14 -7.50 6.59
N GLN A 63 28.87 -7.17 6.54
CA GLN A 63 28.35 -5.90 7.02
C GLN A 63 27.14 -6.11 7.92
N PHE A 64 27.17 -5.45 9.07
CA PHE A 64 26.03 -5.33 9.96
C PHE A 64 25.73 -3.85 10.16
N THR A 65 24.48 -3.46 9.95
CA THR A 65 24.01 -2.09 10.18
C THR A 65 22.82 -2.10 11.13
N ALA A 66 22.86 -1.23 12.13
CA ALA A 66 21.75 -0.98 13.03
C ALA A 66 21.55 0.54 13.17
N ASN A 67 20.31 0.99 13.06
CA ASN A 67 19.93 2.38 13.30
C ASN A 67 18.68 2.45 14.17
N LEU A 68 18.59 3.48 15.02
CA LEU A 68 17.47 3.67 15.94
C LEU A 68 17.16 5.17 16.11
N PRO A 69 16.78 5.88 15.05
CA PRO A 69 16.37 7.27 15.17
C PRO A 69 15.06 7.40 15.93
N THR A 70 14.93 8.46 16.72
CA THR A 70 13.72 8.83 17.44
C THR A 70 13.40 10.30 17.21
N GLY A 71 12.15 10.68 17.38
CA GLY A 71 11.69 12.05 17.21
C GLY A 71 10.39 12.31 17.95
N TYR A 72 9.94 13.55 17.95
CA TYR A 72 8.65 13.92 18.51
C TYR A 72 8.02 15.05 17.70
N ASN A 73 6.72 14.94 17.43
CA ASN A 73 6.02 16.00 16.72
C ASN A 73 5.70 17.15 17.67
N ALA A 74 6.35 18.31 17.46
CA ALA A 74 6.24 19.49 18.31
C ALA A 74 4.81 20.02 18.49
N MET A 75 3.88 19.75 17.56
CA MET A 75 2.47 20.10 17.66
C MET A 75 1.84 19.55 18.95
N TYR A 76 2.28 18.39 19.42
CA TYR A 76 1.71 17.72 20.59
C TYR A 76 2.31 18.15 21.95
N PHE A 77 3.19 19.13 21.97
CA PHE A 77 3.54 19.79 23.24
C PHE A 77 2.38 20.61 23.78
N GLY A 78 1.68 21.33 22.90
CA GLY A 78 0.55 22.19 23.26
C GLY A 78 -0.85 21.62 22.99
N ARG A 79 -0.95 20.44 22.35
CA ARG A 79 -2.22 19.82 21.95
C ARG A 79 -2.24 18.34 22.30
N ASP A 80 -3.42 17.83 22.65
CA ASP A 80 -3.60 16.38 22.85
C ASP A 80 -3.85 15.67 21.51
N PHE A 81 -3.40 14.42 21.46
CA PHE A 81 -3.59 13.53 20.34
C PHE A 81 -4.95 12.82 20.45
N GLN A 82 -5.76 12.92 19.42
CA GLN A 82 -7.04 12.22 19.33
C GLN A 82 -6.82 10.77 18.84
N SER A 83 -7.39 9.83 19.55
CA SER A 83 -7.33 8.40 19.24
C SER A 83 -8.68 7.76 19.52
N PHE A 84 -8.85 6.48 19.16
CA PHE A 84 -10.06 5.71 19.43
C PHE A 84 -9.74 4.27 19.82
N ASN A 85 -10.75 3.51 20.24
CA ASN A 85 -10.55 2.13 20.66
C ASN A 85 -10.43 1.17 19.47
N ARG A 86 -9.21 0.93 19.00
CA ARG A 86 -8.93 0.00 17.89
C ARG A 86 -9.29 -1.46 18.19
N GLY A 87 -9.27 -1.87 19.46
CA GLY A 87 -9.67 -3.23 19.87
C GLY A 87 -11.15 -3.53 19.66
N GLY A 88 -11.98 -2.50 19.45
CA GLY A 88 -13.41 -2.63 19.12
C GLY A 88 -13.70 -2.74 17.62
N ILE A 89 -12.69 -2.67 16.74
CA ILE A 89 -12.88 -2.77 15.29
C ILE A 89 -13.26 -4.21 14.92
N VAL A 90 -14.36 -4.37 14.19
CA VAL A 90 -14.78 -5.65 13.62
C VAL A 90 -14.32 -5.73 12.16
N LYS A 91 -13.53 -6.75 11.82
CA LYS A 91 -12.90 -6.87 10.50
C LYS A 91 -13.87 -7.15 9.36
N LYS A 92 -14.95 -7.90 9.63
CA LYS A 92 -15.98 -8.23 8.64
C LYS A 92 -17.22 -7.40 8.89
N SER A 93 -17.87 -6.92 7.83
CA SER A 93 -19.19 -6.32 7.96
C SER A 93 -20.21 -7.35 8.43
N PRO A 94 -21.34 -6.93 9.05
CA PRO A 94 -22.42 -7.84 9.43
C PRO A 94 -22.88 -8.73 8.25
N TYR A 95 -23.09 -8.15 7.08
CA TYR A 95 -23.46 -8.86 5.86
C TYR A 95 -22.44 -9.94 5.48
N GLU A 96 -21.17 -9.62 5.54
CA GLU A 96 -20.08 -10.56 5.23
C GLU A 96 -19.94 -11.66 6.29
N ALA A 97 -20.10 -11.31 7.57
CA ALA A 97 -20.00 -12.26 8.68
C ALA A 97 -21.08 -13.34 8.62
N LEU A 98 -22.26 -13.00 8.09
CA LEU A 98 -23.40 -13.90 7.91
C LEU A 98 -23.39 -14.66 6.57
N GLY A 99 -22.33 -14.57 5.80
CA GLY A 99 -22.19 -15.30 4.52
C GLY A 99 -22.92 -14.62 3.35
N LYS A 100 -23.17 -13.34 3.43
CA LYS A 100 -23.78 -12.50 2.35
C LYS A 100 -25.19 -12.93 1.93
N PRO A 101 -26.14 -13.11 2.85
CA PRO A 101 -27.51 -13.53 2.52
C PRO A 101 -28.26 -12.41 1.75
N GLU A 102 -29.08 -12.78 0.75
CA GLU A 102 -29.78 -11.83 -0.12
C GLU A 102 -30.80 -10.93 0.61
N ASP A 103 -31.50 -11.48 1.61
CA ASP A 103 -32.59 -10.77 2.32
C ASP A 103 -32.17 -10.28 3.72
N TYR A 104 -30.88 -10.13 3.98
CA TYR A 104 -30.41 -9.71 5.28
C TYR A 104 -30.79 -8.26 5.61
N LYS A 105 -31.44 -8.06 6.75
CA LYS A 105 -31.75 -6.75 7.34
C LYS A 105 -30.94 -6.57 8.61
N VAL A 106 -30.14 -5.55 8.62
CA VAL A 106 -29.27 -5.23 9.75
C VAL A 106 -30.06 -4.69 10.95
N THR A 107 -29.61 -5.05 12.15
CA THR A 107 -30.06 -4.51 13.43
C THR A 107 -28.90 -3.88 14.19
N MET A 108 -29.16 -3.12 15.27
CA MET A 108 -28.07 -2.58 16.10
C MET A 108 -27.24 -3.64 16.82
N GLU A 109 -27.80 -4.82 17.05
CA GLU A 109 -27.11 -5.95 17.69
C GLU A 109 -25.96 -6.51 16.83
N ASP A 110 -26.01 -6.24 15.52
CA ASP A 110 -24.96 -6.64 14.57
C ASP A 110 -23.71 -5.78 14.64
N PHE A 111 -23.75 -4.64 15.36
CA PHE A 111 -22.66 -3.68 15.45
C PHE A 111 -22.12 -3.56 16.88
N THR A 112 -20.79 -3.52 16.99
CA THR A 112 -20.17 -3.01 18.21
C THR A 112 -20.10 -1.49 18.18
N THR A 113 -20.22 -0.85 19.32
CA THR A 113 -20.02 0.60 19.49
C THR A 113 -18.72 0.93 20.20
N SER A 114 -17.99 -0.09 20.68
CA SER A 114 -16.78 0.10 21.47
C SER A 114 -15.64 0.80 20.73
N ASN A 115 -15.57 0.70 19.40
CA ASN A 115 -14.62 1.45 18.57
C ASN A 115 -14.99 2.93 18.41
N LEU A 116 -16.22 3.33 18.75
CA LEU A 116 -16.69 4.71 18.70
C LEU A 116 -16.26 5.52 19.92
N ARG A 117 -15.59 4.91 20.89
CA ARG A 117 -15.05 5.59 22.06
C ARG A 117 -13.74 6.28 21.72
N MET A 118 -13.77 7.62 21.75
CA MET A 118 -12.59 8.45 21.56
C MET A 118 -11.76 8.56 22.84
N LYS A 119 -10.47 8.81 22.64
CA LYS A 119 -9.47 8.99 23.70
C LYS A 119 -8.54 10.13 23.33
N TRP A 120 -8.19 10.95 24.32
CA TRP A 120 -7.16 11.97 24.20
C TRP A 120 -5.93 11.49 24.97
N LYS A 121 -4.77 11.60 24.36
CA LYS A 121 -3.50 11.18 24.95
C LYS A 121 -2.35 12.05 24.46
N LYS A 122 -1.23 12.01 25.14
CA LYS A 122 0.04 12.42 24.52
C LYS A 122 0.55 11.26 23.68
N PRO A 123 0.94 11.50 22.42
CA PRO A 123 1.48 10.43 21.60
C PRO A 123 2.85 9.97 22.13
N LEU A 124 3.21 8.74 21.82
CA LEU A 124 4.56 8.27 22.05
C LEU A 124 5.54 8.96 21.09
N PRO A 125 6.82 9.08 21.47
CA PRO A 125 7.85 9.51 20.53
C PRO A 125 7.85 8.62 19.26
N ASP A 126 8.20 9.23 18.14
CA ASP A 126 8.46 8.49 16.92
C ASP A 126 9.65 7.55 17.12
N LEU A 127 9.53 6.35 16.62
CA LEU A 127 10.56 5.34 16.66
C LEU A 127 10.75 4.75 15.28
N THR A 128 11.98 4.80 14.78
CA THR A 128 12.41 4.00 13.64
C THR A 128 13.49 3.04 14.09
N ALA A 129 13.39 1.77 13.74
CA ALA A 129 14.42 0.78 13.97
C ALA A 129 14.74 0.10 12.67
N GLY A 130 16.01 0.08 12.29
CA GLY A 130 16.50 -0.59 11.09
C GLY A 130 17.65 -1.52 11.44
N LEU A 131 17.59 -2.75 10.91
CA LEU A 131 18.66 -3.74 11.05
C LEU A 131 18.94 -4.33 9.68
N SER A 132 20.22 -4.50 9.33
CA SER A 132 20.60 -5.26 8.16
C SER A 132 21.87 -6.07 8.41
N TYR A 133 21.91 -7.26 7.82
CA TYR A 133 23.04 -8.14 7.82
C TYR A 133 23.28 -8.64 6.40
N GLY A 134 24.52 -8.52 5.94
CA GLY A 134 24.94 -9.03 4.66
C GLY A 134 26.32 -9.70 4.77
N ASP A 135 26.48 -10.81 4.06
CA ASP A 135 27.74 -11.57 4.03
C ASP A 135 27.83 -12.44 2.79
N ARG A 136 29.02 -12.94 2.48
CA ARG A 136 29.28 -13.94 1.46
C ARG A 136 29.93 -15.18 2.05
N PHE A 137 29.55 -16.33 1.53
CA PHE A 137 29.98 -17.64 1.99
C PHE A 137 30.44 -18.49 0.80
N PHE A 138 31.22 -19.54 1.07
CA PHE A 138 31.70 -20.51 0.09
C PHE A 138 32.50 -19.87 -1.05
N ASP A 139 33.56 -19.17 -0.71
CA ASP A 139 34.41 -18.42 -1.65
C ASP A 139 33.57 -17.45 -2.52
N ASP A 140 32.75 -16.62 -1.84
CA ASP A 140 31.87 -15.59 -2.42
C ASP A 140 30.75 -16.12 -3.32
N LYS A 141 30.55 -17.44 -3.40
CA LYS A 141 29.50 -18.03 -4.24
C LYS A 141 28.09 -17.78 -3.73
N LEU A 142 27.91 -17.77 -2.40
CA LEU A 142 26.59 -17.52 -1.79
C LEU A 142 26.58 -16.16 -1.10
N GLY A 143 25.85 -15.22 -1.67
CA GLY A 143 25.52 -13.96 -1.03
C GLY A 143 24.22 -14.07 -0.23
N VAL A 144 24.23 -13.55 0.99
CA VAL A 144 23.06 -13.48 1.89
C VAL A 144 22.88 -12.03 2.32
N MET A 145 21.70 -11.49 2.08
CA MET A 145 21.27 -10.18 2.58
C MET A 145 19.94 -10.30 3.32
N LEU A 146 19.94 -9.92 4.58
CA LEU A 146 18.75 -9.84 5.43
C LEU A 146 18.59 -8.40 5.90
N ALA A 147 17.40 -7.83 5.80
CA ALA A 147 17.12 -6.53 6.36
C ALA A 147 15.70 -6.48 6.94
N GLY A 148 15.56 -5.74 8.03
CA GLY A 148 14.30 -5.46 8.67
C GLY A 148 14.20 -4.00 9.10
N SER A 149 13.00 -3.45 9.05
CA SER A 149 12.71 -2.10 9.50
C SER A 149 11.37 -2.05 10.22
N PHE A 150 11.33 -1.26 11.26
CA PHE A 150 10.13 -0.91 12.02
C PHE A 150 10.03 0.60 12.13
N LEU A 151 8.84 1.14 11.86
CA LEU A 151 8.52 2.55 12.05
C LEU A 151 7.24 2.66 12.86
N SER A 152 7.24 3.52 13.88
CA SER A 152 6.03 3.97 14.57
C SER A 152 6.07 5.48 14.69
N THR A 153 5.07 6.17 14.13
CA THR A 153 5.04 7.64 14.12
C THR A 153 3.65 8.16 14.46
N SER A 154 3.62 9.32 15.12
CA SER A 154 2.41 10.08 15.41
C SER A 154 2.44 11.41 14.68
N ARG A 155 1.44 11.67 13.85
CA ARG A 155 1.34 12.89 13.03
C ARG A 155 0.08 13.65 13.32
N GLY A 156 0.18 14.97 13.39
CA GLY A 156 -0.93 15.91 13.42
C GLY A 156 -0.95 16.77 12.19
N LYS A 157 -2.13 17.11 11.73
CA LYS A 157 -2.33 18.02 10.62
C LYS A 157 -3.57 18.89 10.90
N GLU A 158 -3.46 20.17 10.62
CA GLU A 158 -4.57 21.10 10.56
C GLU A 158 -4.77 21.52 9.12
N SER A 159 -5.98 21.50 8.63
CA SER A 159 -6.32 21.95 7.29
C SER A 159 -7.61 22.77 7.28
N ARG A 160 -7.74 23.63 6.27
CA ARG A 160 -8.94 24.42 6.01
C ARG A 160 -9.47 24.05 4.65
N LEU A 161 -10.74 23.67 4.61
CA LEU A 161 -11.45 23.41 3.36
C LEU A 161 -12.43 24.56 3.11
N TYR A 162 -12.28 25.19 1.95
CA TYR A 162 -13.12 26.31 1.52
C TYR A 162 -14.25 25.76 0.64
N TYR A 163 -15.50 25.98 1.05
CA TYR A 163 -16.66 25.62 0.25
C TYR A 163 -17.08 26.77 -0.66
N GLN A 164 -17.52 26.44 -1.87
CA GLN A 164 -18.06 27.44 -2.79
C GLN A 164 -19.41 27.97 -2.28
N PRO A 165 -19.70 29.27 -2.43
CA PRO A 165 -21.00 29.85 -2.13
C PRO A 165 -22.11 29.13 -2.91
N GLY A 166 -23.23 28.84 -2.26
CA GLY A 166 -24.40 28.19 -2.87
C GLY A 166 -24.43 26.66 -2.74
N THR A 167 -23.44 26.04 -2.07
CA THR A 167 -23.52 24.65 -1.65
C THR A 167 -24.24 24.53 -0.30
N SER A 168 -24.59 23.30 0.10
CA SER A 168 -25.19 23.04 1.42
C SER A 168 -24.27 23.42 2.59
N HIS A 169 -22.97 23.48 2.33
CA HIS A 169 -21.93 23.96 3.24
C HIS A 169 -21.51 25.38 2.83
N ASN A 170 -21.55 26.32 3.76
CA ASN A 170 -21.04 27.68 3.55
C ASN A 170 -19.86 27.93 4.48
N GLY A 171 -18.81 28.57 3.96
CA GLY A 171 -17.71 29.04 4.77
C GLY A 171 -16.47 28.13 4.74
N ILE A 172 -15.85 27.97 5.89
CA ILE A 172 -14.58 27.26 6.04
C ILE A 172 -14.80 26.12 7.02
N GLU A 173 -14.49 24.89 6.59
CA GLU A 173 -14.36 23.75 7.48
C GLU A 173 -12.92 23.65 8.00
N TYR A 174 -12.78 23.62 9.31
CA TYR A 174 -11.51 23.39 10.00
C TYR A 174 -11.38 21.90 10.30
N ARG A 175 -10.34 21.25 9.78
CA ARG A 175 -10.09 19.83 9.98
C ARG A 175 -8.84 19.60 10.80
N ASN A 176 -8.98 18.89 11.90
CA ASN A 176 -7.90 18.39 12.72
C ASN A 176 -7.70 16.89 12.47
N TYR A 177 -6.48 16.51 12.19
CA TYR A 177 -6.11 15.10 12.00
C TYR A 177 -5.14 14.68 13.09
N SER A 178 -5.34 13.49 13.60
CA SER A 178 -4.39 12.78 14.46
C SER A 178 -4.24 11.37 13.89
N SER A 179 -3.05 11.02 13.41
CA SER A 179 -2.78 9.70 12.82
C SER A 179 -1.57 9.03 13.47
N GLU A 180 -1.74 7.76 13.82
CA GLU A 180 -0.66 6.84 14.21
C GLU A 180 -0.40 5.90 13.06
N GLN A 181 0.83 5.88 12.56
CA GLN A 181 1.27 4.97 11.52
C GLN A 181 2.29 3.99 12.08
N THR A 182 2.10 2.71 11.79
CA THR A 182 3.08 1.67 12.03
C THR A 182 3.44 1.03 10.71
N ARG A 183 4.74 0.81 10.47
CA ARG A 183 5.24 0.16 9.27
C ARG A 183 6.29 -0.85 9.63
N ILE A 184 6.19 -2.04 9.04
CA ILE A 184 7.15 -3.13 9.18
C ILE A 184 7.60 -3.53 7.78
N GLY A 185 8.89 -3.67 7.60
CA GLY A 185 9.45 -4.21 6.37
C GLY A 185 10.49 -5.27 6.71
N VAL A 186 10.46 -6.37 5.97
CA VAL A 186 11.48 -7.41 6.05
C VAL A 186 11.82 -7.87 4.64
N HIS A 187 13.11 -8.00 4.32
CA HIS A 187 13.50 -8.71 3.12
C HIS A 187 14.65 -9.68 3.37
N ALA A 188 14.65 -10.73 2.58
CA ALA A 188 15.73 -11.69 2.44
C ALA A 188 16.08 -11.83 0.97
N LYS A 189 17.35 -11.67 0.64
CA LYS A 189 17.87 -11.86 -0.72
C LYS A 189 19.05 -12.80 -0.65
N LEU A 190 18.97 -13.89 -1.40
CA LEU A 190 20.01 -14.88 -1.54
C LEU A 190 20.46 -14.87 -2.99
N ASP A 191 21.74 -14.76 -3.24
CA ASP A 191 22.31 -14.94 -4.58
C ASP A 191 23.34 -16.05 -4.55
N TYR A 192 23.28 -16.93 -5.54
CA TYR A 192 24.19 -18.06 -5.66
C TYR A 192 24.80 -18.11 -7.05
N SER A 193 26.13 -17.95 -7.10
CA SER A 193 26.94 -18.08 -8.30
C SER A 193 27.37 -19.54 -8.47
N LEU A 194 26.70 -20.26 -9.40
CA LEU A 194 27.11 -21.62 -9.74
C LEU A 194 28.54 -21.62 -10.32
N ASN A 195 28.83 -20.63 -11.13
CA ASN A 195 30.14 -20.27 -11.68
C ASN A 195 30.08 -18.81 -12.18
N ASP A 196 31.15 -18.33 -12.82
CA ASP A 196 31.22 -16.93 -13.30
C ASP A 196 30.16 -16.57 -14.36
N ASN A 197 29.56 -17.57 -15.00
CA ASN A 197 28.58 -17.38 -16.06
C ASN A 197 27.13 -17.64 -15.64
N HIS A 198 26.87 -18.24 -14.48
CA HIS A 198 25.55 -18.68 -14.07
C HIS A 198 25.25 -18.28 -12.63
N LYS A 199 24.25 -17.44 -12.46
CA LYS A 199 23.83 -16.92 -11.16
C LYS A 199 22.33 -17.13 -10.96
N LEU A 200 21.94 -17.55 -9.76
CA LEU A 200 20.56 -17.59 -9.29
C LEU A 200 20.38 -16.55 -8.19
N THR A 201 19.25 -15.87 -8.18
CA THR A 201 18.89 -14.91 -7.12
C THR A 201 17.48 -15.19 -6.64
N TRP A 202 17.31 -15.33 -5.34
CA TRP A 202 16.00 -15.48 -4.73
C TRP A 202 15.74 -14.33 -3.76
N TYR A 203 14.76 -13.52 -4.08
CA TYR A 203 14.31 -12.39 -3.30
C TYR A 203 12.96 -12.69 -2.65
N ASN A 204 12.82 -12.37 -1.36
CA ASN A 204 11.57 -12.38 -0.63
C ASN A 204 11.42 -11.08 0.13
N GLY A 205 10.28 -10.41 -0.02
CA GLY A 205 9.95 -9.18 0.68
C GLY A 205 8.57 -9.22 1.30
N TYR A 206 8.46 -8.71 2.51
CA TYR A 206 7.21 -8.45 3.21
C TYR A 206 7.20 -7.01 3.70
N MET A 207 6.21 -6.25 3.29
CA MET A 207 5.96 -4.88 3.72
C MET A 207 4.55 -4.79 4.26
N ASP A 208 4.42 -4.24 5.45
CA ASP A 208 3.16 -4.06 6.18
C ASP A 208 3.06 -2.63 6.66
N MET A 209 1.91 -2.02 6.50
CA MET A 209 1.63 -0.68 6.99
C MET A 209 0.22 -0.61 7.57
N SER A 210 0.10 -0.06 8.75
CA SER A 210 -1.19 0.29 9.33
C SER A 210 -1.22 1.75 9.75
N GLU A 211 -2.37 2.38 9.60
CA GLU A 211 -2.62 3.75 9.99
C GLU A 211 -3.97 3.85 10.72
N ALA A 212 -3.95 4.39 11.93
CA ALA A 212 -5.15 4.76 12.67
C ALA A 212 -5.28 6.29 12.68
N GLU A 213 -6.39 6.80 12.17
CA GLU A 213 -6.63 8.23 12.03
C GLU A 213 -7.95 8.64 12.69
N VAL A 214 -7.91 9.72 13.45
CA VAL A 214 -9.09 10.51 13.78
C VAL A 214 -9.04 11.80 12.97
N ARG A 215 -10.11 12.06 12.22
CA ARG A 215 -10.36 13.35 11.56
C ARG A 215 -11.54 14.02 12.24
N ASP A 216 -11.33 15.20 12.73
CA ASP A 216 -12.32 16.03 13.37
C ASP A 216 -12.47 17.31 12.56
N GLY A 217 -13.57 17.40 11.80
CA GLY A 217 -13.88 18.52 10.91
C GLY A 217 -15.07 19.29 11.43
N GLU A 218 -14.97 20.61 11.53
CA GLU A 218 -16.02 21.49 12.01
C GLU A 218 -16.16 22.73 11.11
N ASP A 219 -17.38 23.02 10.69
CA ASP A 219 -17.76 24.29 10.08
C ASP A 219 -18.76 25.06 10.99
N GLU A 220 -19.39 26.12 10.49
CA GLU A 220 -20.33 26.94 11.26
C GLU A 220 -21.57 26.16 11.73
N LYS A 221 -21.96 25.08 11.09
CA LYS A 221 -23.21 24.35 11.28
C LYS A 221 -23.01 22.92 11.70
N GLU A 222 -22.05 22.26 11.10
CA GLU A 222 -21.85 20.82 11.19
C GLU A 222 -20.46 20.48 11.71
N ARG A 223 -20.38 19.35 12.39
CA ARG A 223 -19.13 18.72 12.76
C ARG A 223 -19.17 17.25 12.34
N ALA A 224 -18.12 16.79 11.69
CA ALA A 224 -17.98 15.41 11.27
C ALA A 224 -16.72 14.81 11.88
N VAL A 225 -16.89 13.74 12.66
CA VAL A 225 -15.77 13.00 13.25
C VAL A 225 -15.65 11.65 12.59
N ARG A 226 -14.48 11.37 12.03
CA ARG A 226 -14.16 10.08 11.39
C ARG A 226 -13.08 9.36 12.18
N MET A 227 -13.35 8.11 12.47
CA MET A 227 -12.41 7.15 13.08
C MET A 227 -12.12 6.04 12.07
N ARG A 228 -10.89 5.95 11.60
CA ARG A 228 -10.49 5.05 10.54
C ARG A 228 -9.21 4.30 10.92
N TRP A 229 -9.18 3.02 10.65
CA TRP A 229 -7.98 2.20 10.66
C TRP A 229 -7.79 1.55 9.29
N ASN A 230 -6.67 1.82 8.66
CA ASN A 230 -6.26 1.19 7.42
C ASN A 230 -5.14 0.21 7.71
N HIS A 231 -5.18 -0.93 7.02
CA HIS A 231 -4.10 -1.90 7.04
C HIS A 231 -3.83 -2.38 5.63
N GLN A 232 -2.57 -2.42 5.24
CA GLN A 232 -2.16 -2.94 3.94
C GLN A 232 -0.84 -3.65 4.04
N TYR A 233 -0.67 -4.69 3.21
CA TYR A 233 0.59 -5.38 3.08
C TYR A 233 0.87 -5.82 1.65
N ILE A 234 2.16 -5.99 1.34
CA ILE A 234 2.65 -6.55 0.09
C ILE A 234 3.64 -7.67 0.42
N ILE A 235 3.43 -8.83 -0.20
CA ILE A 235 4.37 -9.95 -0.20
C ILE A 235 4.86 -10.14 -1.62
N ASN A 236 6.17 -10.25 -1.80
CA ASN A 236 6.77 -10.57 -3.08
C ASN A 236 7.84 -11.65 -2.91
N SER A 237 7.77 -12.69 -3.71
CA SER A 237 8.81 -13.70 -3.84
C SER A 237 9.19 -13.80 -5.31
N THR A 238 10.46 -13.62 -5.62
CA THR A 238 11.00 -13.63 -6.99
C THR A 238 12.24 -14.49 -7.06
N LEU A 239 12.21 -15.49 -7.92
CA LEU A 239 13.37 -16.29 -8.30
C LEU A 239 13.85 -15.85 -9.69
N LYS A 240 15.13 -15.54 -9.81
CA LYS A 240 15.77 -15.10 -11.07
C LYS A 240 16.95 -16.00 -11.42
N GLY A 241 17.14 -16.21 -12.71
CA GLY A 241 18.34 -16.82 -13.25
C GLY A 241 18.98 -15.89 -14.30
N GLU A 242 20.29 -15.76 -14.22
CA GLU A 242 21.13 -15.02 -15.15
C GLU A 242 22.20 -15.96 -15.68
N HIS A 243 22.24 -16.13 -16.99
CA HIS A 243 23.11 -17.11 -17.63
C HIS A 243 23.82 -16.48 -18.84
N LEU A 244 25.12 -16.59 -18.86
CA LEU A 244 25.98 -16.17 -19.97
C LEU A 244 26.45 -17.40 -20.71
N PHE A 245 26.31 -17.37 -22.02
CA PHE A 245 26.74 -18.42 -22.92
C PHE A 245 27.63 -17.83 -24.01
N LEU A 246 28.32 -18.67 -24.73
CA LEU A 246 29.32 -18.35 -25.77
C LEU A 246 30.53 -17.59 -25.25
N SER A 247 31.54 -17.48 -26.09
CA SER A 247 32.77 -16.80 -25.74
C SER A 247 32.54 -15.35 -25.37
N GLY A 248 33.05 -14.93 -24.20
CA GLY A 248 32.88 -13.56 -23.68
C GLY A 248 31.45 -13.19 -23.27
N GLY A 249 30.56 -14.18 -23.06
CA GLY A 249 29.15 -13.92 -22.64
C GLY A 249 28.33 -13.23 -23.72
N ALA A 250 28.60 -13.51 -25.00
CA ALA A 250 27.89 -12.86 -26.11
C ALA A 250 26.39 -13.18 -26.14
N LEU A 251 25.99 -14.34 -25.64
CA LEU A 251 24.57 -14.72 -25.48
C LEU A 251 24.19 -14.71 -24.00
N ARG A 252 23.21 -13.93 -23.62
CA ARG A 252 22.68 -13.81 -22.26
C ARG A 252 21.23 -14.26 -22.21
N LEU A 253 20.92 -15.16 -21.28
CA LEU A 253 19.57 -15.58 -20.93
C LEU A 253 19.25 -15.12 -19.51
N ASN A 254 18.20 -14.32 -19.37
CA ASN A 254 17.62 -13.96 -18.08
C ASN A 254 16.21 -14.54 -17.98
N TRP A 255 15.85 -15.04 -16.82
CA TRP A 255 14.47 -15.44 -16.55
C TRP A 255 14.09 -15.09 -15.12
N SER A 256 12.81 -14.93 -14.88
CA SER A 256 12.26 -14.74 -13.54
C SER A 256 10.89 -15.39 -13.38
N ALA A 257 10.68 -15.95 -12.18
CA ALA A 257 9.39 -16.46 -11.72
C ALA A 257 8.99 -15.67 -10.49
N VAL A 258 7.75 -15.17 -10.47
CA VAL A 258 7.26 -14.20 -9.51
C VAL A 258 5.96 -14.68 -8.90
N LEU A 259 5.89 -14.62 -7.58
CA LEU A 259 4.67 -14.79 -6.79
C LEU A 259 4.53 -13.56 -5.91
N SER A 260 3.44 -12.83 -6.07
CA SER A 260 3.19 -11.67 -5.23
C SER A 260 1.72 -11.51 -4.84
N LYS A 261 1.50 -10.85 -3.72
CA LYS A 261 0.18 -10.53 -3.20
C LYS A 261 0.21 -9.15 -2.56
N ALA A 262 -0.76 -8.32 -2.91
CA ALA A 262 -1.07 -7.10 -2.19
C ALA A 262 -2.44 -7.25 -1.53
N PHE A 263 -2.58 -6.68 -0.35
CA PHE A 263 -3.83 -6.67 0.42
C PHE A 263 -4.01 -5.31 1.07
N SER A 264 -5.26 -4.85 1.12
CA SER A 264 -5.65 -3.64 1.84
C SER A 264 -7.01 -3.87 2.49
N GLU A 265 -7.17 -3.40 3.72
CA GLU A 265 -8.45 -3.37 4.42
C GLU A 265 -8.67 -2.04 5.12
N THR A 266 -9.90 -1.57 5.13
CA THR A 266 -10.40 -0.47 5.94
C THR A 266 -11.67 -0.95 6.62
N PRO A 267 -11.55 -1.78 7.68
CA PRO A 267 -12.70 -2.32 8.35
C PRO A 267 -13.30 -1.27 9.27
N ASP A 268 -14.62 -1.26 9.33
CA ASP A 268 -15.38 -0.52 10.31
C ASP A 268 -15.02 0.97 10.42
N ASN A 269 -14.77 1.59 9.28
CA ASN A 269 -14.54 3.02 9.18
C ASN A 269 -15.81 3.77 9.60
N ALA A 270 -15.76 4.44 10.75
CA ALA A 270 -16.90 5.13 11.33
C ALA A 270 -16.81 6.64 11.10
N GLU A 271 -17.92 7.25 10.68
CA GLU A 271 -18.06 8.69 10.55
C GLU A 271 -19.36 9.13 11.20
N ILE A 272 -19.31 10.13 12.09
CA ILE A 272 -20.43 10.60 12.89
C ILE A 272 -20.63 12.07 12.63
N TYR A 273 -21.89 12.47 12.43
CA TYR A 273 -22.28 13.84 12.07
C TYR A 273 -23.06 14.49 13.21
N LEU A 274 -22.64 15.70 13.56
CA LEU A 274 -23.22 16.54 14.59
C LEU A 274 -23.74 17.84 13.97
N LEU A 275 -24.86 18.32 14.51
CA LEU A 275 -25.41 19.65 14.24
C LEU A 275 -25.26 20.47 15.54
N GLY A 276 -24.24 21.33 15.58
CA GLY A 276 -23.88 22.00 16.82
C GLY A 276 -23.42 21.00 17.91
N SER A 277 -24.15 20.87 19.00
CA SER A 277 -23.85 20.00 20.15
C SER A 277 -24.64 18.70 20.18
N HIS A 278 -25.46 18.40 19.16
CA HIS A 278 -26.30 17.20 19.14
C HIS A 278 -26.05 16.36 17.87
N VAL A 279 -26.35 15.07 17.97
CA VAL A 279 -26.22 14.14 16.84
C VAL A 279 -27.28 14.47 15.79
N SER A 280 -26.89 14.47 14.51
CA SER A 280 -27.81 14.61 13.38
C SER A 280 -28.94 13.57 13.49
N THR A 281 -30.18 13.98 13.16
CA THR A 281 -31.34 13.08 13.24
C THR A 281 -31.37 12.07 12.10
N THR A 282 -30.95 12.49 10.91
CA THR A 282 -30.81 11.65 9.71
C THR A 282 -29.37 11.60 9.29
N ASP A 283 -28.95 10.48 8.74
CA ASP A 283 -27.55 10.26 8.37
C ASP A 283 -26.58 10.59 9.52
N ALA A 284 -26.99 10.21 10.74
CA ALA A 284 -26.27 10.52 11.97
C ALA A 284 -24.88 9.87 12.04
N ALA A 285 -24.74 8.71 11.41
CA ALA A 285 -23.47 8.02 11.31
C ALA A 285 -23.40 7.17 10.04
N LYS A 286 -22.18 6.85 9.64
CA LYS A 286 -21.86 5.84 8.61
C LYS A 286 -20.82 4.87 9.15
N ARG A 287 -21.00 3.60 8.80
CA ARG A 287 -20.02 2.53 9.07
C ARG A 287 -19.70 1.82 7.77
N ARG A 288 -18.41 1.67 7.45
CA ARG A 288 -17.96 1.16 6.15
C ARG A 288 -16.88 0.13 6.32
N TRP A 289 -16.98 -0.92 5.50
CA TRP A 289 -15.99 -1.97 5.36
C TRP A 289 -15.52 -2.04 3.91
N GLU A 290 -14.23 -2.02 3.74
CA GLU A 290 -13.58 -2.16 2.45
C GLU A 290 -12.41 -3.13 2.60
N HIS A 291 -12.27 -4.06 1.67
CA HIS A 291 -11.03 -4.83 1.55
C HIS A 291 -10.76 -5.21 0.10
N ASN A 292 -9.50 -5.37 -0.22
CA ASN A 292 -9.03 -5.67 -1.55
C ASN A 292 -7.84 -6.61 -1.48
N SER A 293 -7.84 -7.64 -2.31
CA SER A 293 -6.75 -8.61 -2.45
C SER A 293 -6.35 -8.72 -3.91
N ASP A 294 -5.08 -8.51 -4.23
CA ASP A 294 -4.53 -8.60 -5.57
C ASP A 294 -3.40 -9.64 -5.55
N LYS A 295 -3.58 -10.77 -6.24
CA LYS A 295 -2.62 -11.87 -6.34
C LYS A 295 -2.09 -11.92 -7.76
N ASP A 296 -0.76 -11.99 -7.91
CA ASP A 296 -0.07 -11.97 -9.20
C ASP A 296 0.95 -13.11 -9.26
N LYS A 297 0.90 -13.87 -10.35
CA LYS A 297 1.87 -14.89 -10.71
C LYS A 297 2.40 -14.55 -12.09
N ALA A 298 3.70 -14.37 -12.24
CA ALA A 298 4.28 -13.98 -13.51
C ALA A 298 5.57 -14.76 -13.79
N GLY A 299 5.83 -14.99 -15.06
CA GLY A 299 7.09 -15.52 -15.58
C GLY A 299 7.60 -14.65 -16.72
N TYR A 300 8.89 -14.42 -16.75
CA TYR A 300 9.56 -13.63 -17.77
C TYR A 300 10.76 -14.40 -18.30
N VAL A 301 11.04 -14.28 -19.59
CA VAL A 301 12.23 -14.83 -20.24
C VAL A 301 12.76 -13.80 -21.23
N ASP A 302 14.04 -13.48 -21.15
CA ASP A 302 14.73 -12.51 -21.99
C ASP A 302 16.03 -13.13 -22.52
N LEU A 303 16.21 -13.11 -23.84
CA LEU A 303 17.39 -13.54 -24.53
C LEU A 303 18.05 -12.33 -25.22
N ALA A 304 19.32 -12.11 -24.98
CA ALA A 304 20.06 -11.04 -25.64
C ALA A 304 21.35 -11.57 -26.26
N TYR A 305 21.63 -11.15 -27.47
CA TYR A 305 22.87 -11.51 -28.21
C TYR A 305 23.63 -10.25 -28.62
N LYS A 306 24.88 -10.17 -28.17
CA LYS A 306 25.76 -9.04 -28.43
C LYS A 306 26.73 -9.38 -29.55
N LEU A 307 26.63 -8.66 -30.65
CA LEU A 307 27.53 -8.76 -31.80
C LEU A 307 28.47 -7.54 -31.85
N LYS A 308 29.76 -7.79 -31.78
CA LYS A 308 30.78 -6.75 -31.98
C LYS A 308 31.14 -6.70 -33.45
N LEU A 309 31.02 -5.51 -34.05
CA LEU A 309 31.34 -5.26 -35.45
C LEU A 309 32.74 -4.62 -35.57
N ASP A 310 33.34 -4.74 -36.77
CA ASP A 310 34.56 -4.02 -37.10
C ASP A 310 34.34 -2.51 -36.98
N GLY A 311 35.35 -1.75 -36.53
CA GLY A 311 35.24 -0.32 -36.29
C GLY A 311 34.67 0.06 -34.92
N GLY A 312 34.42 -0.91 -34.00
CA GLY A 312 34.03 -0.67 -32.60
C GLY A 312 32.51 -0.47 -32.40
N ALA A 313 31.72 -0.70 -33.44
CA ALA A 313 30.25 -0.70 -33.29
C ALA A 313 29.76 -1.99 -32.62
N ILE A 314 28.67 -1.87 -31.85
CA ILE A 314 28.01 -2.98 -31.15
C ILE A 314 26.55 -3.04 -31.55
N LEU A 315 26.10 -4.22 -31.92
CA LEU A 315 24.68 -4.56 -32.08
C LEU A 315 24.26 -5.49 -30.94
N ASP A 316 23.28 -5.05 -30.17
CA ASP A 316 22.58 -5.84 -29.15
C ASP A 316 21.19 -6.21 -29.65
N PHE A 317 20.98 -7.48 -29.98
CA PHE A 317 19.67 -8.04 -30.32
C PHE A 317 19.06 -8.61 -29.04
N SER A 318 17.83 -8.24 -28.74
CA SER A 318 17.10 -8.82 -27.60
C SER A 318 15.69 -9.20 -28.00
N ALA A 319 15.24 -10.33 -27.49
CA ALA A 319 13.88 -10.82 -27.63
C ALA A 319 13.46 -11.47 -26.32
N GLY A 320 12.22 -11.32 -25.97
CA GLY A 320 11.71 -11.90 -24.75
C GLY A 320 10.21 -12.03 -24.73
N GLY A 321 9.72 -12.60 -23.66
CA GLY A 321 8.30 -12.77 -23.44
C GLY A 321 7.95 -12.89 -21.96
N MET A 322 6.67 -12.67 -21.68
CA MET A 322 6.13 -12.79 -20.35
C MET A 322 4.77 -13.44 -20.37
N TYR A 323 4.46 -14.11 -19.28
CA TYR A 323 3.11 -14.55 -18.97
C TYR A 323 2.75 -14.15 -17.55
N ARG A 324 1.53 -13.62 -17.37
CA ARG A 324 0.99 -13.21 -16.08
C ARG A 324 -0.42 -13.76 -15.88
N ASP A 325 -0.68 -14.30 -14.71
CA ASP A 325 -2.02 -14.66 -14.22
C ASP A 325 -2.29 -13.89 -12.93
N LYS A 326 -3.27 -12.98 -13.00
CA LYS A 326 -3.63 -12.08 -11.92
C LYS A 326 -5.07 -12.31 -11.49
N LYS A 327 -5.29 -12.37 -10.19
CA LYS A 327 -6.61 -12.46 -9.59
C LYS A 327 -6.80 -11.35 -8.58
N ARG A 328 -7.89 -10.61 -8.72
CA ARG A 328 -8.28 -9.52 -7.83
C ARG A 328 -9.67 -9.77 -7.27
N ASP A 329 -9.80 -9.53 -5.98
CA ASP A 329 -11.03 -9.59 -5.20
C ASP A 329 -11.19 -8.26 -4.48
N SER A 330 -12.35 -7.62 -4.59
CA SER A 330 -12.64 -6.34 -3.98
C SER A 330 -14.03 -6.37 -3.36
N PHE A 331 -14.13 -5.90 -2.12
CA PHE A 331 -15.35 -5.83 -1.33
C PHE A 331 -15.57 -4.45 -0.77
N PHE A 332 -16.82 -4.00 -0.82
CA PHE A 332 -17.31 -2.77 -0.22
C PHE A 332 -18.68 -3.02 0.42
N ASN A 333 -18.86 -2.50 1.62
CA ASN A 333 -20.16 -2.49 2.28
C ASN A 333 -20.29 -1.28 3.21
N GLU A 334 -21.38 -0.53 3.12
CA GLU A 334 -21.62 0.67 3.94
C GLU A 334 -23.02 0.62 4.57
N TYR A 335 -23.10 1.00 5.82
CA TYR A 335 -24.36 1.22 6.54
C TYR A 335 -24.47 2.67 6.97
N THR A 336 -25.67 3.21 6.84
CA THR A 336 -26.05 4.54 7.33
C THR A 336 -27.00 4.40 8.51
N PHE A 337 -26.84 5.27 9.49
CA PHE A 337 -27.59 5.24 10.73
C PHE A 337 -28.31 6.57 10.94
N ASN A 338 -29.52 6.49 11.51
CA ASN A 338 -30.26 7.64 12.04
C ASN A 338 -30.12 7.68 13.56
N SER A 339 -30.36 8.83 14.16
CA SER A 339 -30.54 8.91 15.62
C SER A 339 -31.82 8.19 16.03
N ALA A 340 -31.77 7.37 17.07
CA ALA A 340 -32.94 6.60 17.54
C ALA A 340 -34.03 7.48 18.14
N THR A 341 -33.70 8.69 18.60
CA THR A 341 -34.62 9.56 19.35
C THR A 341 -35.32 10.63 18.50
N GLY A 342 -34.83 10.86 17.27
CA GLY A 342 -35.39 11.87 16.36
C GLY A 342 -35.19 13.33 16.82
N SER A 343 -35.78 14.27 16.07
CA SER A 343 -35.59 15.73 16.29
C SER A 343 -36.26 16.28 17.55
N LYS A 344 -37.30 15.61 18.07
CA LYS A 344 -38.02 16.09 19.27
C LYS A 344 -37.25 15.83 20.58
N ASN A 345 -36.30 14.90 20.56
CA ASN A 345 -35.48 14.56 21.71
C ASN A 345 -34.01 14.34 21.23
N PRO A 346 -33.29 15.42 20.88
CA PRO A 346 -31.95 15.31 20.32
C PRO A 346 -30.99 14.72 21.35
N GLN A 347 -30.08 13.84 20.86
CA GLN A 347 -29.01 13.28 21.68
C GLN A 347 -27.84 14.26 21.71
N TYR A 348 -27.58 14.87 22.85
CA TYR A 348 -26.51 15.81 23.04
C TYR A 348 -25.20 15.10 23.37
N ILE A 349 -24.12 15.65 22.86
CA ILE A 349 -22.77 15.18 23.16
C ILE A 349 -22.02 16.30 23.87
N ASN A 350 -21.37 15.95 24.96
CA ASN A 350 -20.47 16.87 25.60
C ASN A 350 -19.28 17.19 24.65
N LYS A 351 -19.02 18.46 24.37
CA LYS A 351 -17.97 18.92 23.46
C LYS A 351 -16.55 18.47 23.86
N ASP A 352 -16.34 18.18 25.15
CA ASP A 352 -15.06 17.78 25.72
C ASP A 352 -14.86 16.25 25.72
N TRP A 353 -15.94 15.47 25.51
CA TRP A 353 -15.95 14.01 25.56
C TRP A 353 -16.78 13.43 24.42
N PHE A 354 -16.14 13.05 23.34
CA PHE A 354 -16.85 12.39 22.23
C PHE A 354 -16.95 10.89 22.49
N ASN A 355 -17.84 10.50 23.39
CA ASN A 355 -18.22 9.11 23.62
C ASN A 355 -19.40 8.74 22.74
N PHE A 356 -19.13 8.51 21.48
CA PHE A 356 -20.17 8.11 20.52
C PHE A 356 -20.69 6.69 20.75
N ASP A 357 -20.04 5.91 21.59
CA ASP A 357 -20.52 4.60 22.05
C ASP A 357 -21.78 4.67 22.94
N GLU A 358 -22.10 5.85 23.49
CA GLU A 358 -23.32 6.11 24.27
C GLU A 358 -24.50 6.52 23.40
N ILE A 359 -24.29 6.82 22.12
CA ILE A 359 -25.35 7.25 21.20
C ILE A 359 -26.21 6.07 20.76
N GLN A 360 -27.51 6.26 20.81
CA GLN A 360 -28.48 5.29 20.31
C GLN A 360 -28.76 5.53 18.83
N PHE A 361 -28.36 4.58 18.01
CA PHE A 361 -28.53 4.60 16.57
C PHE A 361 -29.60 3.60 16.11
N VAL A 362 -30.18 3.89 14.95
CA VAL A 362 -31.06 2.98 14.21
C VAL A 362 -30.46 2.80 12.82
N PRO A 363 -30.02 1.60 12.42
CA PRO A 363 -29.46 1.37 11.11
C PRO A 363 -30.56 1.39 10.03
N ARG A 364 -30.20 1.83 8.84
CA ARG A 364 -31.01 1.57 7.64
C ARG A 364 -30.92 0.08 7.27
N PRO A 365 -32.07 -0.58 7.00
CA PRO A 365 -32.16 -2.04 7.03
C PRO A 365 -31.28 -2.79 6.03
N TYR A 366 -30.88 -2.18 4.93
CA TYR A 366 -30.26 -2.90 3.82
C TYR A 366 -28.80 -2.58 3.57
N GLY A 367 -28.24 -1.55 4.13
CA GLY A 367 -26.89 -1.13 3.78
C GLY A 367 -26.69 -0.90 2.26
N ASN A 368 -25.56 -0.37 1.88
CA ASN A 368 -25.18 -0.22 0.47
C ASN A 368 -24.14 -1.28 0.11
N ILE A 369 -24.56 -2.30 -0.64
CA ILE A 369 -23.72 -3.38 -1.14
C ILE A 369 -23.61 -3.35 -2.68
N GLY A 370 -24.36 -2.51 -3.35
CA GLY A 370 -24.41 -2.38 -4.82
C GLY A 370 -23.33 -1.45 -5.39
N ASP A 371 -22.27 -1.19 -4.65
CA ASP A 371 -21.18 -0.33 -5.09
C ASP A 371 -20.32 -1.03 -6.16
N PRO A 372 -19.85 -0.31 -7.20
CA PRO A 372 -18.97 -0.84 -8.24
C PRO A 372 -17.61 -1.36 -7.72
N LEU A 373 -17.30 -1.15 -6.45
CA LEU A 373 -16.12 -1.72 -5.80
C LEU A 373 -16.30 -3.19 -5.36
N ASN A 374 -17.49 -3.78 -5.49
CA ASN A 374 -17.74 -5.20 -5.25
C ASN A 374 -17.52 -5.98 -6.55
N TYR A 375 -16.37 -6.60 -6.70
CA TYR A 375 -16.06 -7.40 -7.88
C TYR A 375 -14.96 -8.42 -7.64
N ASP A 376 -15.03 -9.52 -8.39
CA ASP A 376 -13.96 -10.47 -8.64
C ASP A 376 -13.47 -10.31 -10.07
N ALA A 377 -12.17 -10.19 -10.27
CA ALA A 377 -11.59 -10.05 -11.60
C ALA A 377 -10.38 -10.97 -11.77
N THR A 378 -10.24 -11.50 -12.98
CA THR A 378 -9.05 -12.24 -13.40
C THR A 378 -8.49 -11.62 -14.67
N GLU A 379 -7.17 -11.56 -14.76
CA GLU A 379 -6.45 -11.02 -15.91
C GLU A 379 -5.33 -11.98 -16.27
N LYS A 380 -5.28 -12.38 -17.55
CA LYS A 380 -4.21 -13.20 -18.11
C LYS A 380 -3.56 -12.45 -19.25
N ILE A 381 -2.26 -12.22 -19.15
CA ILE A 381 -1.49 -11.47 -20.13
C ILE A 381 -0.37 -12.35 -20.65
N GLY A 382 -0.30 -12.51 -21.98
CA GLY A 382 0.85 -13.03 -22.70
C GLY A 382 1.40 -11.93 -23.59
N ALA A 383 2.70 -11.65 -23.49
CA ALA A 383 3.36 -10.63 -24.29
C ALA A 383 4.72 -11.10 -24.77
N GLY A 384 5.16 -10.57 -25.90
CA GLY A 384 6.49 -10.79 -26.46
C GLY A 384 7.03 -9.50 -27.06
N TYR A 385 8.35 -9.38 -27.11
CA TYR A 385 9.03 -8.25 -27.73
C TYR A 385 10.27 -8.68 -28.51
N GLY A 386 10.67 -7.83 -29.45
CA GLY A 386 11.98 -7.86 -30.09
C GLY A 386 12.55 -6.46 -30.11
N MET A 387 13.87 -6.32 -29.90
CA MET A 387 14.54 -5.02 -29.85
C MET A 387 15.96 -5.15 -30.40
N VAL A 388 16.40 -4.12 -31.09
CA VAL A 388 17.81 -3.96 -31.54
C VAL A 388 18.33 -2.65 -31.01
N LYS A 389 19.50 -2.73 -30.40
CA LYS A 389 20.27 -1.55 -29.96
C LYS A 389 21.59 -1.49 -30.71
N TYR A 390 21.83 -0.38 -31.39
CA TYR A 390 23.10 -0.08 -32.05
C TYR A 390 23.86 0.97 -31.25
N THR A 391 25.10 0.67 -30.93
CA THR A 391 25.99 1.58 -30.21
C THR A 391 27.26 1.79 -31.01
N LEU A 392 27.58 3.05 -31.30
CA LEU A 392 28.83 3.46 -31.92
C LEU A 392 29.37 4.75 -31.27
N LYS A 393 30.48 4.66 -30.58
CA LYS A 393 31.05 5.77 -29.78
C LYS A 393 30.01 6.31 -28.81
N GLU A 394 29.59 7.57 -28.99
CA GLU A 394 28.60 8.27 -28.16
C GLU A 394 27.13 8.12 -28.67
N TRP A 395 26.96 7.49 -29.85
CA TRP A 395 25.66 7.28 -30.45
C TRP A 395 25.03 5.98 -30.00
N GLU A 396 23.79 6.07 -29.55
CA GLU A 396 22.98 4.92 -29.18
C GLU A 396 21.61 5.05 -29.87
N LEU A 397 21.27 4.05 -30.69
CA LEU A 397 20.00 3.95 -31.39
C LEU A 397 19.29 2.69 -30.91
N ILE A 398 18.02 2.80 -30.56
CA ILE A 398 17.16 1.70 -30.12
C ILE A 398 15.93 1.66 -30.99
N ALA A 399 15.60 0.44 -31.47
CA ALA A 399 14.36 0.15 -32.20
C ALA A 399 13.77 -1.16 -31.67
N GLY A 400 12.44 -1.23 -31.50
CA GLY A 400 11.74 -2.43 -31.04
C GLY A 400 10.23 -2.31 -31.14
#